data_1ae393329b0a1b9fd8f91bf18e9db21a
#
_entry.id   1ae393329b0a1b9fd8f91bf18e9db21a
#
_cell.length_a   1.000
_cell.length_b   1.000
_cell.length_c   1.000
_cell.angle_alpha   90.00
_cell.angle_beta   90.00
_cell.angle_gamma   90.00
#
_symmetry.space_group_name_H-M   'P 1'
#
loop_
_entity.id
_entity.type
_entity.pdbx_description
1 polymer ?
#
loop_
_entity_poly.entity_id
_entity_poly.type
_entity_poly.pdbx_seq_one_letter_code
_entity_poly.pdbx_strand_id
1 'polypeptide(L)'
;IEGKAATTDAVARIADGASGFRAFVEIPLADFAPLLDAVGERGLNAKVRTGGVTGEMFPEPEALLNFIEHACRANVPFKTTAGLHHLMRGDYRLTYDADSRKGTMFGFFNVFLTAAFVHAGMTDGAALALLLERDVKKFFVSSNAIRWGDRSVTTNDIRAARDCVAVSFGSCSFREPVDELHAAALIP
;
A
#
# COMPACT_ATOMS: atom_id res chain seq x y z
N ILE A 1 -13.18 -12.53 1.64
CA ILE A 1 -12.70 -13.15 2.88
C ILE A 1 -11.22 -12.88 3.09
N GLU A 2 -10.71 -13.11 4.31
CA GLU A 2 -9.30 -12.90 4.64
C GLU A 2 -8.73 -14.13 5.35
N GLY A 3 -7.51 -14.50 4.99
CA GLY A 3 -6.71 -15.53 5.65
C GLY A 3 -5.31 -15.03 5.96
N LYS A 4 -4.51 -15.82 6.67
CA LYS A 4 -3.09 -15.54 6.93
C LYS A 4 -2.26 -16.77 6.60
N ALA A 5 -1.16 -16.58 5.90
CA ALA A 5 -0.25 -17.64 5.51
C ALA A 5 1.21 -17.23 5.75
N ALA A 6 2.00 -18.18 6.25
CA ALA A 6 3.45 -18.08 6.39
C ALA A 6 4.19 -19.15 5.58
N THR A 7 3.44 -20.00 4.86
CA THR A 7 3.98 -21.04 3.97
C THR A 7 3.13 -21.15 2.71
N THR A 8 3.70 -21.63 1.63
CA THR A 8 3.00 -21.84 0.35
C THR A 8 1.89 -22.90 0.48
N ASP A 9 2.07 -23.91 1.35
CA ASP A 9 1.02 -24.90 1.66
C ASP A 9 -0.17 -24.26 2.36
N ALA A 10 0.06 -23.25 3.24
CA ALA A 10 -1.04 -22.52 3.85
C ALA A 10 -1.79 -21.67 2.82
N VAL A 11 -1.10 -21.06 1.84
CA VAL A 11 -1.72 -20.38 0.71
C VAL A 11 -2.59 -21.33 -0.10
N ALA A 12 -2.10 -22.55 -0.39
CA ALA A 12 -2.87 -23.57 -1.09
C ALA A 12 -4.18 -23.92 -0.37
N ARG A 13 -4.11 -24.21 0.95
CA ARG A 13 -5.30 -24.51 1.74
C ARG A 13 -6.31 -23.37 1.77
N ILE A 14 -5.85 -22.10 1.80
CA ILE A 14 -6.74 -20.95 1.72
C ILE A 14 -7.42 -20.89 0.36
N ALA A 15 -6.69 -21.13 -0.72
CA ALA A 15 -7.24 -21.16 -2.08
C ALA A 15 -8.36 -22.19 -2.21
N ASP A 16 -8.14 -23.41 -1.71
CA ASP A 16 -9.11 -24.50 -1.75
C ASP A 16 -10.39 -24.13 -0.96
N GLY A 17 -10.22 -23.54 0.23
CA GLY A 17 -11.35 -23.13 1.09
C GLY A 17 -12.05 -21.84 0.66
N ALA A 18 -11.44 -21.05 -0.22
CA ALA A 18 -11.94 -19.75 -0.64
C ALA A 18 -12.63 -19.78 -2.02
N SER A 19 -12.87 -20.98 -2.58
CA SER A 19 -13.48 -21.11 -3.90
C SER A 19 -14.78 -20.32 -4.02
N GLY A 20 -14.90 -19.50 -5.06
CA GLY A 20 -16.05 -18.63 -5.30
C GLY A 20 -16.04 -17.31 -4.54
N PHE A 21 -15.03 -17.01 -3.74
CA PHE A 21 -14.88 -15.75 -3.01
C PHE A 21 -13.64 -14.99 -3.41
N ARG A 22 -13.73 -13.67 -3.39
CA ARG A 22 -12.52 -12.82 -3.44
C ARG A 22 -11.80 -12.92 -2.10
N ALA A 23 -10.63 -13.55 -2.09
CA ALA A 23 -9.85 -13.76 -0.88
C ALA A 23 -8.57 -12.92 -0.87
N PHE A 24 -8.22 -12.41 0.30
CA PHE A 24 -6.96 -11.75 0.59
C PHE A 24 -6.16 -12.59 1.57
N VAL A 25 -4.90 -12.87 1.25
CA VAL A 25 -4.00 -13.66 2.09
C VAL A 25 -2.96 -12.74 2.71
N GLU A 26 -3.00 -12.57 4.02
CA GLU A 26 -1.98 -11.82 4.75
C GLU A 26 -0.69 -12.63 4.77
N ILE A 27 0.37 -12.06 4.20
CA ILE A 27 1.71 -12.60 4.16
C ILE A 27 2.70 -11.66 4.87
N PRO A 28 3.79 -12.17 5.47
CA PRO A 28 4.84 -11.34 6.03
C PRO A 28 5.57 -10.58 4.92
N LEU A 29 6.17 -9.43 5.25
CA LEU A 29 7.06 -8.70 4.33
C LEU A 29 8.50 -9.25 4.35
N ALA A 30 8.86 -10.06 5.34
CA ALA A 30 10.11 -10.82 5.31
C ALA A 30 9.91 -12.05 4.43
N ASP A 31 10.86 -12.29 3.51
CA ASP A 31 10.86 -13.46 2.60
C ASP A 31 9.53 -13.67 1.85
N PHE A 32 8.87 -12.57 1.47
CA PHE A 32 7.53 -12.58 0.90
C PHE A 32 7.44 -13.20 -0.50
N ALA A 33 8.53 -13.18 -1.28
CA ALA A 33 8.48 -13.46 -2.71
C ALA A 33 7.84 -14.83 -3.05
N PRO A 34 8.25 -15.97 -2.45
CA PRO A 34 7.60 -17.26 -2.74
C PRO A 34 6.13 -17.31 -2.35
N LEU A 35 5.74 -16.56 -1.31
CA LEU A 35 4.35 -16.50 -0.86
C LEU A 35 3.51 -15.65 -1.80
N LEU A 36 4.04 -14.52 -2.26
CA LEU A 36 3.36 -13.65 -3.21
C LEU A 36 3.15 -14.34 -4.55
N ASP A 37 4.17 -15.06 -5.05
CA ASP A 37 4.07 -15.86 -6.27
C ASP A 37 2.98 -16.93 -6.13
N ALA A 38 2.98 -17.67 -5.00
CA ALA A 38 1.96 -18.67 -4.72
C ALA A 38 0.55 -18.08 -4.59
N VAL A 39 0.40 -16.85 -4.09
CA VAL A 39 -0.88 -16.12 -4.05
C VAL A 39 -1.35 -15.81 -5.47
N GLY A 40 -0.46 -15.30 -6.33
CA GLY A 40 -0.76 -14.96 -7.72
C GLY A 40 -1.13 -16.19 -8.56
N GLU A 41 -0.35 -17.29 -8.48
CA GLU A 41 -0.61 -18.54 -9.18
C GLU A 41 -1.99 -19.14 -8.89
N ARG A 42 -2.56 -18.83 -7.72
CA ARG A 42 -3.88 -19.32 -7.29
C ARG A 42 -5.01 -18.31 -7.50
N GLY A 43 -4.74 -17.19 -8.16
CA GLY A 43 -5.73 -16.15 -8.40
C GLY A 43 -6.26 -15.49 -7.12
N LEU A 44 -5.48 -15.54 -6.03
CA LEU A 44 -5.80 -14.87 -4.77
C LEU A 44 -5.23 -13.44 -4.77
N ASN A 45 -5.54 -12.66 -3.75
CA ASN A 45 -5.00 -11.33 -3.55
C ASN A 45 -4.11 -11.33 -2.30
N ALA A 46 -3.01 -10.60 -2.34
CA ALA A 46 -2.15 -10.45 -1.18
C ALA A 46 -2.68 -9.40 -0.19
N LYS A 47 -2.30 -9.54 1.06
CA LYS A 47 -2.50 -8.53 2.10
C LYS A 47 -1.20 -8.40 2.88
N VAL A 48 -0.75 -7.16 3.10
CA VAL A 48 0.43 -6.86 3.92
C VAL A 48 0.11 -5.83 4.98
N ARG A 49 0.81 -5.94 6.10
CA ARG A 49 0.71 -4.93 7.16
C ARG A 49 1.74 -3.84 6.93
N THR A 50 1.30 -2.58 7.03
CA THR A 50 2.15 -1.40 6.90
C THR A 50 2.39 -0.68 8.23
N GLY A 51 1.95 -1.29 9.34
CA GLY A 51 2.15 -0.74 10.68
C GLY A 51 1.38 -1.47 11.76
N GLY A 52 1.24 -0.83 12.90
CA GLY A 52 0.55 -1.32 14.08
C GLY A 52 0.57 -0.30 15.22
N VAL A 53 0.48 -0.78 16.45
CA VAL A 53 0.39 0.05 17.66
C VAL A 53 1.75 0.34 18.32
N THR A 54 2.84 -0.24 17.80
CA THR A 54 4.22 0.04 18.24
C THR A 54 5.10 0.35 17.04
N GLY A 55 6.21 1.06 17.26
CA GLY A 55 7.12 1.50 16.19
C GLY A 55 7.70 0.34 15.37
N GLU A 56 8.02 -0.78 16.04
CA GLU A 56 8.63 -1.96 15.41
C GLU A 56 7.66 -2.70 14.47
N MET A 57 6.37 -2.38 14.51
CA MET A 57 5.37 -2.96 13.61
C MET A 57 5.32 -2.30 12.24
N PHE A 58 6.02 -1.17 12.08
CA PHE A 58 6.12 -0.50 10.77
C PHE A 58 7.31 -1.10 10.01
N PRO A 59 7.09 -1.58 8.77
CA PRO A 59 8.18 -2.16 7.99
C PRO A 59 9.17 -1.08 7.54
N GLU A 60 10.40 -1.51 7.27
CA GLU A 60 11.37 -0.66 6.60
C GLU A 60 10.84 -0.28 5.19
N PRO A 61 11.07 0.96 4.76
CA PRO A 61 10.56 1.46 3.48
C PRO A 61 10.98 0.61 2.28
N GLU A 62 12.21 0.12 2.30
CA GLU A 62 12.77 -0.72 1.25
C GLU A 62 12.04 -2.08 1.18
N ALA A 63 11.66 -2.65 2.32
CA ALA A 63 10.92 -3.90 2.34
C ALA A 63 9.51 -3.74 1.74
N LEU A 64 8.83 -2.62 2.05
CA LEU A 64 7.54 -2.32 1.46
C LEU A 64 7.65 -2.01 -0.03
N LEU A 65 8.68 -1.26 -0.46
CA LEU A 65 8.92 -0.98 -1.87
C LEU A 65 9.19 -2.27 -2.65
N ASN A 66 10.08 -3.13 -2.16
CA ASN A 66 10.39 -4.41 -2.80
C ASN A 66 9.12 -5.27 -3.00
N PHE A 67 8.22 -5.26 -2.01
CA PHE A 67 6.93 -5.93 -2.12
C PHE A 67 6.07 -5.29 -3.23
N ILE A 68 5.94 -3.96 -3.26
CA ILE A 68 5.16 -3.24 -4.28
C ILE A 68 5.70 -3.53 -5.68
N GLU A 69 7.01 -3.47 -5.87
CA GLU A 69 7.66 -3.74 -7.16
C GLU A 69 7.43 -5.18 -7.62
N HIS A 70 7.53 -6.15 -6.71
CA HIS A 70 7.28 -7.55 -7.03
C HIS A 70 5.80 -7.77 -7.37
N ALA A 71 4.88 -7.23 -6.59
CA ALA A 71 3.45 -7.33 -6.85
C ALA A 71 3.06 -6.72 -8.21
N CYS A 72 3.63 -5.55 -8.55
CA CYS A 72 3.44 -4.93 -9.87
C CYS A 72 3.97 -5.80 -11.00
N ARG A 73 5.17 -6.35 -10.86
CA ARG A 73 5.81 -7.20 -11.87
C ARG A 73 5.05 -8.51 -12.09
N ALA A 74 4.60 -9.13 -10.99
CA ALA A 74 3.84 -10.38 -11.03
C ALA A 74 2.34 -10.17 -11.31
N ASN A 75 1.88 -8.91 -11.39
CA ASN A 75 0.47 -8.53 -11.52
C ASN A 75 -0.42 -9.19 -10.45
N VAL A 76 0.05 -9.22 -9.21
CA VAL A 76 -0.69 -9.77 -8.06
C VAL A 76 -1.40 -8.65 -7.33
N PRO A 77 -2.74 -8.66 -7.26
CA PRO A 77 -3.49 -7.66 -6.52
C PRO A 77 -3.18 -7.72 -5.03
N PHE A 78 -3.00 -6.56 -4.41
CA PHE A 78 -2.78 -6.49 -2.97
C PHE A 78 -3.59 -5.41 -2.28
N LYS A 79 -3.75 -5.57 -0.98
CA LYS A 79 -4.17 -4.51 -0.08
C LYS A 79 -3.17 -4.34 1.06
N THR A 80 -3.13 -3.12 1.59
CA THR A 80 -2.35 -2.77 2.77
C THR A 80 -3.26 -2.59 3.97
N THR A 81 -2.79 -2.95 5.17
CA THR A 81 -3.57 -2.80 6.40
C THR A 81 -2.69 -2.36 7.56
N ALA A 82 -3.33 -1.71 8.53
CA ALA A 82 -2.73 -1.14 9.74
C ALA A 82 -1.76 0.02 9.47
N GLY A 83 -1.86 1.08 10.24
CA GLY A 83 -0.97 2.23 10.17
C GLY A 83 -1.11 3.12 8.93
N LEU A 84 -2.16 2.92 8.11
CA LEU A 84 -2.39 3.70 6.90
C LEU A 84 -3.62 4.61 7.07
N HIS A 85 -3.54 5.52 8.05
CA HIS A 85 -4.62 6.45 8.39
C HIS A 85 -4.41 7.82 7.76
N HIS A 86 -3.17 8.21 7.56
CA HIS A 86 -2.75 9.54 7.16
C HIS A 86 -2.49 9.62 5.65
N LEU A 87 -2.73 10.80 5.10
CA LEU A 87 -2.50 11.11 3.68
C LEU A 87 -1.04 10.91 3.29
N MET A 88 -0.15 11.54 4.04
CA MET A 88 1.28 11.57 3.76
C MET A 88 2.09 10.85 4.82
N ARG A 89 3.28 10.40 4.46
CA ARG A 89 4.28 9.92 5.43
C ARG A 89 4.60 11.00 6.44
N GLY A 90 4.60 10.64 7.72
CA GLY A 90 4.85 11.61 8.79
C GLY A 90 5.03 10.94 10.15
N ASP A 91 5.29 11.76 11.18
CA ASP A 91 5.42 11.30 12.56
C ASP A 91 4.12 11.55 13.31
N TYR A 92 3.35 10.50 13.52
CA TYR A 92 2.02 10.50 14.09
C TYR A 92 1.96 9.72 15.39
N ARG A 93 0.91 9.92 16.18
CA ARG A 93 0.66 9.09 17.36
C ARG A 93 0.33 7.67 16.95
N LEU A 94 0.91 6.70 17.66
CA LEU A 94 0.71 5.27 17.36
C LEU A 94 -0.68 4.77 17.77
N THR A 95 -1.29 5.43 18.76
CA THR A 95 -2.67 5.17 19.22
C THR A 95 -3.41 6.49 19.44
N TYR A 96 -4.72 6.43 19.69
CA TYR A 96 -5.55 7.60 19.97
C TYR A 96 -5.38 8.17 21.40
N ASP A 97 -4.58 7.51 22.25
CA ASP A 97 -4.31 7.99 23.60
C ASP A 97 -3.54 9.31 23.59
N ALA A 98 -3.86 10.20 24.53
CA ALA A 98 -3.27 11.53 24.57
C ALA A 98 -1.75 11.53 24.81
N ASP A 99 -1.25 10.53 25.51
CA ASP A 99 0.16 10.29 25.85
C ASP A 99 0.86 9.26 24.94
N SER A 100 0.17 8.82 23.86
CA SER A 100 0.74 7.87 22.91
C SER A 100 2.05 8.37 22.32
N ARG A 101 3.03 7.44 22.24
CA ARG A 101 4.28 7.70 21.54
C ARG A 101 4.00 8.01 20.07
N LYS A 102 4.91 8.76 19.44
CA LYS A 102 4.90 8.97 18.01
C LYS A 102 5.80 7.95 17.32
N GLY A 103 5.42 7.62 16.09
CA GLY A 103 6.21 6.80 15.17
C GLY A 103 6.02 7.31 13.75
N THR A 104 6.98 6.99 12.88
CA THR A 104 6.87 7.33 11.46
C THR A 104 5.93 6.34 10.77
N MET A 105 4.82 6.84 10.25
CA MET A 105 3.83 6.05 9.50
C MET A 105 3.93 6.33 8.01
N PHE A 106 3.59 5.34 7.20
CA PHE A 106 3.36 5.57 5.77
C PHE A 106 2.06 6.33 5.54
N GLY A 107 2.04 7.16 4.50
CA GLY A 107 0.82 7.76 3.99
C GLY A 107 0.16 6.86 2.95
N PHE A 108 -1.18 6.79 2.95
CA PHE A 108 -1.87 6.02 1.91
C PHE A 108 -1.62 6.60 0.50
N PHE A 109 -1.48 7.92 0.39
CA PHE A 109 -1.17 8.59 -0.87
C PHE A 109 0.20 8.20 -1.38
N ASN A 110 1.23 8.14 -0.50
CA ASN A 110 2.56 7.65 -0.87
C ASN A 110 2.51 6.21 -1.39
N VAL A 111 1.89 5.30 -0.65
CA VAL A 111 1.86 3.87 -1.01
C VAL A 111 1.15 3.63 -2.34
N PHE A 112 -0.03 4.25 -2.52
CA PHE A 112 -0.82 4.06 -3.74
C PHE A 112 -0.20 4.74 -4.96
N LEU A 113 0.38 5.94 -4.80
CA LEU A 113 1.10 6.58 -5.90
C LEU A 113 2.38 5.84 -6.24
N THR A 114 3.16 5.37 -5.26
CA THR A 114 4.33 4.53 -5.55
C THR A 114 3.92 3.31 -6.37
N ALA A 115 2.85 2.61 -5.99
CA ALA A 115 2.36 1.48 -6.78
C ALA A 115 1.93 1.90 -8.20
N ALA A 116 1.26 3.05 -8.36
CA ALA A 116 0.84 3.55 -9.68
C ALA A 116 2.03 3.93 -10.56
N PHE A 117 3.03 4.60 -10.01
CA PHE A 117 4.24 4.98 -10.74
C PHE A 117 5.08 3.74 -11.12
N VAL A 118 5.22 2.78 -10.21
CA VAL A 118 5.93 1.50 -10.49
C VAL A 118 5.18 0.70 -11.55
N HIS A 119 3.87 0.59 -11.44
CA HIS A 119 3.04 -0.09 -12.44
C HIS A 119 3.11 0.57 -13.83
N ALA A 120 3.28 1.91 -13.86
CA ALA A 120 3.50 2.67 -15.09
C ALA A 120 4.96 2.65 -15.59
N GLY A 121 5.85 1.87 -14.96
CA GLY A 121 7.23 1.64 -15.42
C GLY A 121 8.32 2.40 -14.67
N MET A 122 8.05 3.00 -13.52
CA MET A 122 9.11 3.58 -12.66
C MET A 122 9.93 2.45 -12.03
N THR A 123 11.23 2.40 -12.34
CA THR A 123 12.13 1.30 -11.92
C THR A 123 13.37 1.76 -11.17
N ASP A 124 13.50 3.03 -10.89
CA ASP A 124 14.69 3.60 -10.28
C ASP A 124 14.50 4.01 -8.81
N GLY A 125 15.58 4.43 -8.15
CA GLY A 125 15.52 4.88 -6.75
C GLY A 125 14.53 6.00 -6.45
N ALA A 126 13.89 6.59 -7.47
CA ALA A 126 12.85 7.58 -7.29
C ALA A 126 11.57 6.98 -6.67
N ALA A 127 11.29 5.69 -6.88
CA ALA A 127 10.15 5.03 -6.24
C ALA A 127 10.29 5.03 -4.71
N LEU A 128 11.50 4.82 -4.17
CA LEU A 128 11.76 4.94 -2.75
C LEU A 128 11.59 6.39 -2.27
N ALA A 129 12.11 7.36 -3.02
CA ALA A 129 11.97 8.76 -2.67
C ALA A 129 10.49 9.20 -2.66
N LEU A 130 9.67 8.71 -3.59
CA LEU A 130 8.22 8.93 -3.62
C LEU A 130 7.53 8.32 -2.41
N LEU A 131 7.87 7.07 -2.04
CA LEU A 131 7.34 6.40 -0.87
C LEU A 131 7.69 7.15 0.44
N LEU A 132 8.83 7.81 0.47
CA LEU A 132 9.35 8.57 1.62
C LEU A 132 8.93 10.04 1.64
N GLU A 133 8.27 10.56 0.59
CA GLU A 133 7.89 11.97 0.50
C GLU A 133 6.95 12.37 1.65
N ARG A 134 7.22 13.51 2.28
CA ARG A 134 6.44 14.05 3.40
C ARG A 134 5.65 15.31 3.06
N ASP A 135 5.97 15.96 1.94
CA ASP A 135 5.36 17.22 1.56
C ASP A 135 4.36 17.03 0.42
N VAL A 136 3.07 17.12 0.75
CA VAL A 136 1.98 17.01 -0.24
C VAL A 136 2.05 18.09 -1.33
N LYS A 137 2.67 19.23 -1.06
CA LYS A 137 2.82 20.33 -2.03
C LYS A 137 3.75 19.99 -3.19
N LYS A 138 4.54 18.94 -3.07
CA LYS A 138 5.35 18.44 -4.20
C LYS A 138 4.54 17.67 -5.24
N PHE A 139 3.28 17.38 -4.94
CA PHE A 139 2.36 16.72 -5.86
C PHE A 139 1.46 17.75 -6.53
N PHE A 140 1.47 17.76 -7.84
CA PHE A 140 0.53 18.53 -8.63
C PHE A 140 -0.56 17.60 -9.18
N VAL A 141 -1.77 17.76 -8.65
CA VAL A 141 -2.94 16.97 -9.03
C VAL A 141 -3.79 17.72 -10.03
N SER A 142 -4.08 17.10 -11.15
CA SER A 142 -4.98 17.63 -12.19
C SER A 142 -6.07 16.61 -12.52
N SER A 143 -7.01 16.98 -13.38
CA SER A 143 -8.05 16.06 -13.89
C SER A 143 -7.48 14.86 -14.66
N ASN A 144 -6.28 14.99 -15.23
CA ASN A 144 -5.72 14.01 -16.17
C ASN A 144 -4.49 13.25 -15.64
N ALA A 145 -3.80 13.80 -14.63
CA ALA A 145 -2.55 13.23 -14.14
C ALA A 145 -2.22 13.72 -12.72
N ILE A 146 -1.36 12.97 -12.05
CA ILE A 146 -0.62 13.40 -10.87
C ILE A 146 0.86 13.49 -11.24
N ARG A 147 1.47 14.65 -10.97
CA ARG A 147 2.89 14.90 -11.18
C ARG A 147 3.62 15.03 -9.84
N TRP A 148 4.80 14.45 -9.76
CA TRP A 148 5.74 14.58 -8.65
C TRP A 148 7.14 14.81 -9.22
N GLY A 149 7.70 16.00 -8.97
CA GLY A 149 8.94 16.45 -9.63
C GLY A 149 8.77 16.57 -11.15
N ASP A 150 9.64 15.90 -11.88
CA ASP A 150 9.63 15.79 -13.34
C ASP A 150 8.85 14.58 -13.88
N ARG A 151 8.28 13.77 -12.98
CA ARG A 151 7.57 12.53 -13.30
C ARG A 151 6.08 12.70 -13.18
N SER A 152 5.33 11.93 -13.96
CA SER A 152 3.86 11.96 -13.91
C SER A 152 3.26 10.59 -14.20
N VAL A 153 2.10 10.34 -13.61
CA VAL A 153 1.19 9.24 -13.98
C VAL A 153 -0.14 9.82 -14.39
N THR A 154 -0.73 9.24 -15.44
CA THR A 154 -2.07 9.64 -15.88
C THR A 154 -3.16 9.06 -14.99
N THR A 155 -4.36 9.62 -15.03
CA THR A 155 -5.54 9.03 -14.37
C THR A 155 -5.85 7.62 -14.86
N ASN A 156 -5.49 7.28 -16.11
CA ASN A 156 -5.63 5.91 -16.62
C ASN A 156 -4.61 4.96 -16.00
N ASP A 157 -3.34 5.37 -15.81
CA ASP A 157 -2.33 4.59 -15.12
C ASP A 157 -2.72 4.34 -13.65
N ILE A 158 -3.22 5.38 -12.97
CA ILE A 158 -3.70 5.26 -11.59
C ILE A 158 -4.88 4.29 -11.51
N ARG A 159 -5.83 4.38 -12.44
CA ARG A 159 -6.97 3.45 -12.50
C ARG A 159 -6.49 2.02 -12.72
N ALA A 160 -5.61 1.80 -13.71
CA ALA A 160 -5.05 0.48 -13.99
C ALA A 160 -4.34 -0.11 -12.75
N ALA A 161 -3.50 0.68 -12.07
CA ALA A 161 -2.83 0.23 -10.85
C ALA A 161 -3.83 -0.12 -9.72
N ARG A 162 -4.92 0.62 -9.59
CA ARG A 162 -5.97 0.36 -8.59
C ARG A 162 -6.83 -0.85 -8.92
N ASP A 163 -7.05 -1.11 -10.17
CA ASP A 163 -7.85 -2.26 -10.62
C ASP A 163 -7.06 -3.57 -10.56
N CYS A 164 -5.75 -3.50 -10.87
CA CYS A 164 -4.92 -4.69 -11.07
C CYS A 164 -3.97 -5.00 -9.91
N VAL A 165 -3.48 -4.00 -9.16
CA VAL A 165 -2.38 -4.20 -8.20
C VAL A 165 -2.72 -3.63 -6.82
N ALA A 166 -2.73 -2.33 -6.63
CA ALA A 166 -2.96 -1.70 -5.33
C ALA A 166 -4.46 -1.42 -5.10
N VAL A 167 -5.23 -2.45 -4.76
CA VAL A 167 -6.69 -2.42 -4.87
C VAL A 167 -7.41 -1.77 -3.69
N SER A 168 -6.82 -1.78 -2.48
CA SER A 168 -7.43 -1.15 -1.32
C SER A 168 -6.45 -1.02 -0.14
N PHE A 169 -6.85 -0.24 0.86
CA PHE A 169 -6.21 -0.25 2.18
C PHE A 169 -7.25 -0.31 3.29
N GLY A 170 -6.83 -0.79 4.47
CA GLY A 170 -7.64 -0.77 5.68
C GLY A 170 -7.17 0.34 6.62
N SER A 171 -8.07 1.23 6.97
CA SER A 171 -7.90 2.22 8.03
C SER A 171 -8.87 1.95 9.16
N CYS A 172 -8.47 2.19 10.41
CA CYS A 172 -9.38 2.11 11.56
C CYS A 172 -10.30 3.35 11.64
N SER A 173 -9.97 4.42 10.93
CA SER A 173 -10.81 5.61 10.77
C SER A 173 -11.12 5.81 9.29
N PHE A 174 -12.40 5.97 8.96
CA PHE A 174 -12.80 6.43 7.62
C PHE A 174 -12.67 7.94 7.49
N ARG A 175 -12.84 8.65 8.60
CA ARG A 175 -12.90 10.11 8.62
C ARG A 175 -11.53 10.75 8.46
N GLU A 176 -10.50 10.25 9.14
CA GLU A 176 -9.15 10.83 9.08
C GLU A 176 -8.61 10.96 7.65
N PRO A 177 -8.62 9.91 6.80
CA PRO A 177 -8.19 10.04 5.41
C PRO A 177 -8.97 11.09 4.63
N VAL A 178 -10.28 11.22 4.86
CA VAL A 178 -11.13 12.17 4.17
C VAL A 178 -10.85 13.60 4.64
N ASP A 179 -10.77 13.82 5.95
CA ASP A 179 -10.48 15.13 6.54
C ASP A 179 -9.09 15.65 6.08
N GLU A 180 -8.09 14.78 5.99
CA GLU A 180 -6.76 15.16 5.49
C GLU A 180 -6.75 15.45 3.98
N LEU A 181 -7.55 14.76 3.18
CA LEU A 181 -7.71 15.05 1.75
C LEU A 181 -8.35 16.43 1.54
N HIS A 182 -9.39 16.78 2.33
CA HIS A 182 -10.00 18.12 2.33
C HIS A 182 -8.99 19.19 2.77
N ALA A 183 -8.25 18.96 3.86
CA ALA A 183 -7.24 19.89 4.37
C ALA A 183 -6.12 20.16 3.36
N ALA A 184 -5.79 19.14 2.54
CA ALA A 184 -4.81 19.25 1.45
C ALA A 184 -5.41 19.81 0.14
N ALA A 185 -6.72 20.16 0.12
CA ALA A 185 -7.45 20.59 -1.08
C ALA A 185 -7.36 19.62 -2.27
N LEU A 186 -7.25 18.31 -1.99
CA LEU A 186 -7.22 17.25 -2.98
C LEU A 186 -8.62 16.74 -3.36
N ILE A 187 -9.59 17.02 -2.51
CA ILE A 187 -11.04 16.82 -2.74
C ILE A 187 -11.81 18.06 -2.29
N PRO A 188 -13.01 18.30 -2.86
CA PRO A 188 -13.87 19.44 -2.50
C PRO A 188 -14.43 19.34 -1.08
#